data_cdb9d0b40a1c468ac930348c1b0519d7
#
_entry.id   cdb9d0b40a1c468ac930348c1b0519d7
#
_cell.length_a   1.000
_cell.length_b   1.000
_cell.length_c   1.000
_cell.angle_alpha   90.00
_cell.angle_beta   90.00
_cell.angle_gamma   90.00
#
_symmetry.space_group_name_H-M   'P 1'
#
loop_
_entity.id
_entity.type
_entity.pdbx_description
1 polymer ?
#
loop_
_entity_poly.entity_id
_entity_poly.type
_entity_poly.pdbx_seq_one_letter_code
_entity_poly.pdbx_strand_id
1 'polypeptide(L)'
;VLCDDLNGAENQLFQYGVDRVILATSNHLFPYRTLPHFSILVNVVKQYNPQILLLGATHIGRDLAPRVASRLSCGLTADCTNLEVGSYTDAKKGKEYSQLLYQIRPAFGGNIVATIVNPETRPQMATVREGVMKKEVYNIEYKGVVEKIDPQLYLNDEDLAVEIINREVEAHSINIKNAQIIVSGGYGVGSKENFSLLHKYASLIGGEVGATRAAVDAGFTEPQRQIGQTGVTVRPKLYVACGISGAVQHCAGIDRKSTRLNSSHQVLS
;
A
#
# COMPACT_ATOMS: atom_id res chain seq x y z
N VAL A 1 -2.07 -14.51 -9.94
CA VAL A 1 -3.25 -13.64 -9.97
C VAL A 1 -4.47 -14.47 -9.54
N LEU A 2 -5.23 -13.96 -8.59
CA LEU A 2 -6.46 -14.56 -8.08
C LEU A 2 -7.62 -13.62 -8.41
N CYS A 3 -8.50 -14.01 -9.31
CA CYS A 3 -9.61 -13.17 -9.79
C CYS A 3 -10.75 -14.04 -10.35
N ASP A 4 -11.86 -13.39 -10.66
CA ASP A 4 -12.97 -13.99 -11.43
C ASP A 4 -12.65 -14.01 -12.93
N ASP A 5 -12.10 -12.92 -13.47
CA ASP A 5 -11.63 -12.82 -14.84
C ASP A 5 -10.47 -11.80 -14.95
N LEU A 6 -9.45 -12.12 -15.73
CA LEU A 6 -8.29 -11.25 -15.93
C LEU A 6 -8.47 -10.25 -17.10
N ASN A 7 -9.43 -10.52 -18.00
CA ASN A 7 -9.78 -9.63 -19.12
C ASN A 7 -8.58 -9.16 -19.97
N GLY A 8 -7.58 -10.02 -20.17
CA GLY A 8 -6.38 -9.69 -20.98
C GLY A 8 -5.33 -8.82 -20.26
N ALA A 9 -5.47 -8.57 -18.94
CA ALA A 9 -4.51 -7.77 -18.18
C ALA A 9 -3.13 -8.43 -18.03
N GLU A 10 -2.98 -9.72 -18.37
CA GLU A 10 -1.70 -10.43 -18.37
C GLU A 10 -0.64 -9.74 -19.25
N ASN A 11 -1.05 -9.21 -20.41
CA ASN A 11 -0.15 -8.50 -21.30
C ASN A 11 0.44 -7.23 -20.64
N GLN A 12 -0.33 -6.57 -19.78
CA GLN A 12 0.18 -5.44 -19.02
C GLN A 12 1.21 -5.87 -17.97
N LEU A 13 1.05 -7.06 -17.38
CA LEU A 13 2.00 -7.58 -16.40
C LEU A 13 3.35 -7.92 -17.06
N PHE A 14 3.32 -8.52 -18.24
CA PHE A 14 4.54 -8.89 -18.96
C PHE A 14 5.41 -7.68 -19.32
N GLN A 15 4.84 -6.54 -19.62
CA GLN A 15 5.59 -5.31 -19.90
C GLN A 15 6.52 -4.87 -18.77
N TYR A 16 6.27 -5.34 -17.53
CA TYR A 16 7.11 -5.07 -16.37
C TYR A 16 8.14 -6.16 -16.07
N GLY A 17 8.38 -7.10 -17.01
CA GLY A 17 9.39 -8.13 -16.89
C GLY A 17 8.94 -9.36 -16.10
N VAL A 18 7.64 -9.63 -16.05
CA VAL A 18 7.10 -10.84 -15.43
C VAL A 18 7.26 -12.01 -16.40
N ASP A 19 8.01 -13.03 -16.02
CA ASP A 19 8.24 -14.23 -16.85
C ASP A 19 7.04 -15.16 -16.89
N ARG A 20 6.32 -15.27 -15.77
CA ARG A 20 5.19 -16.18 -15.61
C ARG A 20 4.06 -15.57 -14.82
N VAL A 21 2.85 -15.67 -15.33
CA VAL A 21 1.62 -15.33 -14.61
C VAL A 21 0.91 -16.64 -14.23
N ILE A 22 0.86 -16.96 -12.95
CA ILE A 22 0.04 -18.06 -12.43
C ILE A 22 -1.36 -17.51 -12.21
N LEU A 23 -2.34 -18.02 -12.92
CA LEU A 23 -3.71 -17.53 -12.93
C LEU A 23 -4.66 -18.57 -12.35
N ALA A 24 -5.33 -18.19 -11.26
CA ALA A 24 -6.47 -18.92 -10.71
C ALA A 24 -7.74 -18.10 -10.89
N THR A 25 -8.71 -18.62 -11.61
CA THR A 25 -9.98 -17.96 -11.88
C THR A 25 -11.16 -18.75 -11.30
N SER A 26 -12.00 -18.10 -10.53
CA SER A 26 -13.23 -18.67 -10.01
C SER A 26 -14.19 -17.57 -9.54
N ASN A 27 -15.49 -17.79 -9.71
CA ASN A 27 -16.54 -16.92 -9.14
C ASN A 27 -16.44 -16.80 -7.62
N HIS A 28 -15.78 -17.73 -6.94
CA HIS A 28 -15.54 -17.67 -5.50
C HIS A 28 -14.42 -16.70 -5.11
N LEU A 29 -13.68 -16.12 -6.06
CA LEU A 29 -12.58 -15.20 -5.80
C LEU A 29 -12.99 -13.72 -5.90
N PHE A 30 -14.22 -13.45 -6.29
CA PHE A 30 -14.77 -12.10 -6.29
C PHE A 30 -16.19 -12.09 -5.71
N PRO A 31 -16.52 -11.15 -4.83
CA PRO A 31 -15.63 -10.18 -4.15
C PRO A 31 -14.59 -10.87 -3.26
N TYR A 32 -13.55 -10.12 -2.87
CA TYR A 32 -12.47 -10.64 -2.03
C TYR A 32 -13.00 -11.25 -0.73
N ARG A 33 -12.57 -12.48 -0.44
CA ARG A 33 -12.74 -13.18 0.83
C ARG A 33 -11.41 -13.74 1.27
N THR A 34 -11.08 -13.60 2.54
CA THR A 34 -9.75 -13.94 3.07
C THR A 34 -9.41 -15.41 2.90
N LEU A 35 -10.33 -16.31 3.29
CA LEU A 35 -10.03 -17.75 3.34
C LEU A 35 -9.74 -18.36 1.96
N PRO A 36 -10.56 -18.17 0.91
CA PRO A 36 -10.26 -18.74 -0.40
C PRO A 36 -8.92 -18.23 -0.95
N HIS A 37 -8.67 -16.91 -0.86
CA HIS A 37 -7.41 -16.35 -1.34
C HIS A 37 -6.21 -16.86 -0.55
N PHE A 38 -6.35 -17.00 0.77
CA PHE A 38 -5.34 -17.54 1.65
C PHE A 38 -4.97 -18.97 1.30
N SER A 39 -5.96 -19.86 1.17
CA SER A 39 -5.72 -21.29 0.90
C SER A 39 -5.06 -21.50 -0.45
N ILE A 40 -5.53 -20.83 -1.50
CA ILE A 40 -4.89 -20.89 -2.82
C ILE A 40 -3.45 -20.36 -2.76
N LEU A 41 -3.25 -19.17 -2.17
CA LEU A 41 -1.91 -18.55 -2.15
C LEU A 41 -0.91 -19.41 -1.37
N VAL A 42 -1.30 -19.96 -0.22
CA VAL A 42 -0.42 -20.85 0.57
C VAL A 42 -0.02 -22.10 -0.23
N ASN A 43 -0.96 -22.71 -0.93
CA ASN A 43 -0.68 -23.92 -1.72
C ASN A 43 0.21 -23.59 -2.94
N VAL A 44 -0.05 -22.48 -3.62
CA VAL A 44 0.82 -21.99 -4.71
C VAL A 44 2.23 -21.74 -4.19
N VAL A 45 2.39 -21.04 -3.05
CA VAL A 45 3.72 -20.81 -2.46
C VAL A 45 4.43 -22.12 -2.12
N LYS A 46 3.73 -23.10 -1.58
CA LYS A 46 4.31 -24.43 -1.29
C LYS A 46 4.73 -25.18 -2.56
N GLN A 47 3.94 -25.07 -3.62
CA GLN A 47 4.21 -25.74 -4.90
C GLN A 47 5.43 -25.12 -5.62
N TYR A 48 5.52 -23.79 -5.66
CA TYR A 48 6.57 -23.08 -6.40
C TYR A 48 7.79 -22.73 -5.58
N ASN A 49 7.69 -22.81 -4.24
CA ASN A 49 8.76 -22.56 -3.27
C ASN A 49 9.59 -21.27 -3.58
N PRO A 50 8.97 -20.10 -3.68
CA PRO A 50 9.66 -18.88 -4.04
C PRO A 50 10.63 -18.44 -2.93
N GLN A 51 11.74 -17.79 -3.32
CA GLN A 51 12.68 -17.21 -2.35
C GLN A 51 12.12 -15.96 -1.67
N ILE A 52 11.30 -15.20 -2.41
CA ILE A 52 10.74 -13.93 -1.97
C ILE A 52 9.25 -13.92 -2.34
N LEU A 53 8.40 -13.43 -1.44
CA LEU A 53 6.98 -13.19 -1.68
C LEU A 53 6.63 -11.74 -1.32
N LEU A 54 6.23 -10.96 -2.31
CA LEU A 54 5.85 -9.57 -2.14
C LEU A 54 4.35 -9.39 -2.37
N LEU A 55 3.71 -8.62 -1.49
CA LEU A 55 2.31 -8.20 -1.63
C LEU A 55 2.23 -6.67 -1.55
N GLY A 56 1.24 -6.06 -2.20
CA GLY A 56 0.95 -4.64 -1.99
C GLY A 56 0.44 -4.41 -0.55
N ALA A 57 0.85 -3.32 0.09
CA ALA A 57 0.31 -2.92 1.41
C ALA A 57 -1.09 -2.29 1.30
N THR A 58 -1.92 -2.81 0.41
CA THR A 58 -3.35 -2.51 0.28
C THR A 58 -4.13 -3.10 1.45
N HIS A 59 -5.42 -2.77 1.59
CA HIS A 59 -6.28 -3.41 2.61
C HIS A 59 -6.27 -4.93 2.48
N ILE A 60 -6.37 -5.46 1.24
CA ILE A 60 -6.30 -6.90 0.96
C ILE A 60 -4.94 -7.48 1.35
N GLY A 61 -3.85 -6.85 0.92
CA GLY A 61 -2.51 -7.35 1.22
C GLY A 61 -2.17 -7.33 2.71
N ARG A 62 -2.68 -6.35 3.46
CA ARG A 62 -2.51 -6.25 4.92
C ARG A 62 -3.32 -7.30 5.69
N ASP A 63 -4.41 -7.78 5.14
CA ASP A 63 -5.18 -8.90 5.70
C ASP A 63 -4.54 -10.24 5.32
N LEU A 64 -4.19 -10.43 4.06
CA LEU A 64 -3.75 -11.72 3.51
C LEU A 64 -2.31 -12.08 3.93
N ALA A 65 -1.37 -11.14 3.83
CA ALA A 65 0.06 -11.42 4.02
C ALA A 65 0.41 -11.96 5.41
N PRO A 66 -0.12 -11.43 6.54
CA PRO A 66 0.19 -11.97 7.87
C PRO A 66 -0.32 -13.40 8.07
N ARG A 67 -1.47 -13.73 7.49
CA ARG A 67 -2.05 -15.08 7.56
C ARG A 67 -1.19 -16.08 6.80
N VAL A 68 -0.74 -15.70 5.60
CA VAL A 68 0.18 -16.53 4.78
C VAL A 68 1.50 -16.72 5.49
N ALA A 69 2.11 -15.65 6.03
CA ALA A 69 3.36 -15.73 6.77
C ALA A 69 3.27 -16.64 8.00
N SER A 70 2.19 -16.53 8.77
CA SER A 70 1.91 -17.40 9.92
C SER A 70 1.81 -18.87 9.51
N ARG A 71 1.06 -19.18 8.46
CA ARG A 71 0.88 -20.56 7.98
C ARG A 71 2.17 -21.18 7.44
N LEU A 72 3.03 -20.36 6.84
CA LEU A 72 4.33 -20.78 6.31
C LEU A 72 5.44 -20.71 7.36
N SER A 73 5.14 -20.24 8.58
CA SER A 73 6.13 -20.04 9.66
C SER A 73 7.33 -19.21 9.23
N CYS A 74 7.11 -18.16 8.43
CA CYS A 74 8.14 -17.26 7.95
C CYS A 74 7.93 -15.82 8.45
N GLY A 75 9.01 -15.02 8.42
CA GLY A 75 8.95 -13.61 8.82
C GLY A 75 8.26 -12.75 7.76
N LEU A 76 7.51 -11.73 8.20
CA LEU A 76 6.88 -10.72 7.36
C LEU A 76 7.22 -9.32 7.84
N THR A 77 7.73 -8.48 6.95
CA THR A 77 7.87 -7.04 7.22
C THR A 77 6.74 -6.28 6.51
N ALA A 78 5.95 -5.56 7.29
CA ALA A 78 4.82 -4.81 6.76
C ALA A 78 5.19 -3.38 6.37
N ASP A 79 4.58 -2.90 5.27
CA ASP A 79 4.59 -1.50 4.85
C ASP A 79 5.99 -0.97 4.49
N CYS A 80 6.75 -1.78 3.76
CA CYS A 80 8.09 -1.42 3.29
C CYS A 80 8.02 -0.25 2.29
N THR A 81 9.02 0.62 2.38
CA THR A 81 9.17 1.77 1.47
C THR A 81 10.34 1.62 0.51
N ASN A 82 11.24 0.66 0.78
CA ASN A 82 12.29 0.26 -0.14
C ASN A 82 12.63 -1.21 0.05
N LEU A 83 13.15 -1.84 -1.01
CA LEU A 83 13.64 -3.22 -1.03
C LEU A 83 14.98 -3.24 -1.74
N GLU A 84 15.94 -3.98 -1.16
CA GLU A 84 17.26 -4.18 -1.73
C GLU A 84 17.67 -5.64 -1.54
N VAL A 85 18.65 -6.12 -2.30
CA VAL A 85 19.22 -7.45 -2.13
C VAL A 85 20.67 -7.30 -1.73
N GLY A 86 21.08 -8.02 -0.68
CA GLY A 86 22.43 -7.93 -0.17
C GLY A 86 22.86 -9.15 0.66
N SER A 87 24.02 -9.05 1.30
CA SER A 87 24.57 -10.07 2.19
C SER A 87 24.55 -9.59 3.64
N TYR A 88 24.26 -10.49 4.57
CA TYR A 88 24.21 -10.21 6.00
C TYR A 88 25.06 -11.21 6.78
N THR A 89 25.90 -10.70 7.66
CA THR A 89 26.68 -11.52 8.58
C THR A 89 26.09 -11.47 9.98
N ASP A 90 25.62 -12.59 10.48
CA ASP A 90 25.21 -12.73 11.88
C ASP A 90 26.45 -12.88 12.76
N ALA A 91 26.87 -11.78 13.40
CA ALA A 91 28.04 -11.75 14.25
C ALA A 91 27.94 -12.70 15.46
N LYS A 92 26.72 -13.03 15.91
CA LYS A 92 26.54 -13.94 17.06
C LYS A 92 26.70 -15.40 16.64
N LYS A 93 26.29 -15.75 15.44
CA LYS A 93 26.38 -17.12 14.91
C LYS A 93 27.63 -17.33 14.05
N GLY A 94 28.38 -16.28 13.72
CA GLY A 94 29.51 -16.34 12.81
C GLY A 94 29.14 -16.82 11.41
N LYS A 95 27.88 -16.60 10.99
CA LYS A 95 27.34 -17.12 9.73
C LYS A 95 27.05 -15.99 8.76
N GLU A 96 27.52 -16.14 7.52
CA GLU A 96 27.22 -15.24 6.43
C GLU A 96 26.06 -15.79 5.58
N TYR A 97 25.14 -14.89 5.23
CA TYR A 97 24.01 -15.17 4.36
C TYR A 97 24.09 -14.24 3.17
N SER A 98 23.99 -14.79 1.96
CA SER A 98 23.94 -14.03 0.71
C SER A 98 22.53 -13.96 0.16
N GLN A 99 22.29 -13.01 -0.76
CA GLN A 99 21.03 -12.85 -1.49
C GLN A 99 19.80 -12.71 -0.56
N LEU A 100 19.95 -11.95 0.54
CA LEU A 100 18.85 -11.62 1.42
C LEU A 100 18.10 -10.39 0.93
N LEU A 101 16.77 -10.43 1.09
CA LEU A 101 15.92 -9.27 0.88
C LEU A 101 16.04 -8.32 2.10
N TYR A 102 16.59 -7.14 1.88
CA TYR A 102 16.55 -6.04 2.82
C TYR A 102 15.19 -5.36 2.73
N GLN A 103 14.44 -5.48 3.80
CA GLN A 103 13.07 -5.00 3.92
C GLN A 103 13.11 -3.70 4.70
N ILE A 104 13.09 -2.58 3.97
CA ILE A 104 13.34 -1.25 4.52
C ILE A 104 12.02 -0.54 4.76
N ARG A 105 11.79 -0.11 6.00
CA ARG A 105 10.58 0.62 6.38
C ARG A 105 10.88 1.76 7.34
N PRO A 106 10.07 2.85 7.34
CA PRO A 106 10.16 3.85 8.38
C PRO A 106 9.78 3.24 9.74
N ALA A 107 10.59 3.50 10.74
CA ALA A 107 10.27 3.27 12.14
C ALA A 107 9.69 4.57 12.75
N PHE A 108 9.50 4.61 14.05
CA PHE A 108 8.86 5.69 14.79
C PHE A 108 9.16 7.10 14.25
N GLY A 109 8.12 7.85 13.94
CA GLY A 109 8.19 9.27 13.59
C GLY A 109 8.76 9.60 12.23
N GLY A 110 9.06 8.62 11.38
CA GLY A 110 9.54 8.84 10.01
C GLY A 110 11.00 9.29 9.89
N ASN A 111 11.71 9.49 11.01
CA ASN A 111 13.12 9.89 11.01
C ASN A 111 14.09 8.71 11.12
N ILE A 112 13.60 7.57 11.56
CA ILE A 112 14.37 6.34 11.69
C ILE A 112 13.92 5.38 10.60
N VAL A 113 14.87 4.78 9.92
CA VAL A 113 14.64 3.73 8.92
C VAL A 113 15.16 2.42 9.49
N ALA A 114 14.30 1.42 9.53
CA ALA A 114 14.68 0.07 9.94
C ALA A 114 14.90 -0.80 8.69
N THR A 115 16.04 -1.48 8.65
CA THR A 115 16.33 -2.54 7.68
C THR A 115 16.16 -3.89 8.38
N ILE A 116 15.24 -4.70 7.87
CA ILE A 116 14.89 -6.00 8.44
C ILE A 116 15.30 -7.09 7.45
N VAL A 117 15.86 -8.17 7.96
CA VAL A 117 16.28 -9.35 7.19
C VAL A 117 15.71 -10.62 7.78
N ASN A 118 15.36 -11.59 6.96
CA ASN A 118 14.88 -12.91 7.36
C ASN A 118 15.83 -13.98 6.79
N PRO A 119 16.96 -14.28 7.47
CA PRO A 119 18.00 -15.12 6.91
C PRO A 119 17.65 -16.60 6.86
N GLU A 120 16.83 -17.11 7.78
CA GLU A 120 16.65 -18.54 8.00
C GLU A 120 15.38 -19.12 7.40
N THR A 121 14.33 -18.31 7.18
CA THR A 121 13.05 -18.79 6.68
C THR A 121 12.75 -18.35 5.26
N ARG A 122 11.98 -19.15 4.54
CA ARG A 122 11.53 -18.87 3.17
C ARG A 122 10.02 -19.11 3.04
N PRO A 123 9.33 -18.34 2.20
CA PRO A 123 9.83 -17.15 1.51
C PRO A 123 10.17 -15.99 2.45
N GLN A 124 11.04 -15.07 2.00
CA GLN A 124 11.22 -13.78 2.66
C GLN A 124 10.04 -12.89 2.28
N MET A 125 9.18 -12.54 3.24
CA MET A 125 7.93 -11.86 2.94
C MET A 125 7.96 -10.38 3.30
N ALA A 126 7.39 -9.56 2.40
CA ALA A 126 7.16 -8.16 2.67
C ALA A 126 5.84 -7.68 2.06
N THR A 127 5.17 -6.74 2.73
CA THR A 127 4.19 -5.89 2.06
C THR A 127 4.83 -4.56 1.70
N VAL A 128 4.56 -4.06 0.50
CA VAL A 128 5.17 -2.86 -0.06
C VAL A 128 4.14 -1.75 -0.15
N ARG A 129 4.47 -0.58 0.38
CA ARG A 129 3.61 0.59 0.34
C ARG A 129 3.37 1.04 -1.10
N GLU A 130 2.13 1.39 -1.42
CA GLU A 130 1.79 1.89 -2.74
C GLU A 130 2.47 3.25 -3.02
N GLY A 131 2.92 3.45 -4.27
CA GLY A 131 3.48 4.71 -4.73
C GLY A 131 4.91 5.01 -4.29
N VAL A 132 5.57 4.15 -3.49
CA VAL A 132 6.95 4.40 -3.02
C VAL A 132 8.01 3.97 -4.03
N MET A 133 7.70 3.01 -4.89
CA MET A 133 8.59 2.56 -5.95
C MET A 133 8.15 3.12 -7.30
N LYS A 134 9.12 3.46 -8.14
CA LYS A 134 8.83 3.93 -9.50
C LYS A 134 8.34 2.76 -10.35
N LYS A 135 7.24 2.98 -11.05
CA LYS A 135 6.73 2.04 -12.04
C LYS A 135 7.52 2.21 -13.33
N GLU A 136 8.34 1.24 -13.67
CA GLU A 136 9.18 1.26 -14.87
C GLU A 136 8.81 0.12 -15.80
N VAL A 137 8.56 0.44 -17.06
CA VAL A 137 8.33 -0.57 -18.09
C VAL A 137 9.67 -1.19 -18.47
N TYR A 138 9.76 -2.51 -18.37
CA TYR A 138 10.94 -3.26 -18.78
C TYR A 138 11.06 -3.36 -20.31
N ASN A 139 10.01 -3.90 -20.94
CA ASN A 139 9.90 -3.99 -22.40
C ASN A 139 8.44 -4.16 -22.79
N ILE A 140 7.93 -3.28 -23.66
CA ILE A 140 6.53 -3.30 -24.12
C ILE A 140 6.18 -4.58 -24.89
N GLU A 141 7.17 -5.16 -25.59
CA GLU A 141 6.97 -6.36 -26.42
C GLU A 141 7.28 -7.66 -25.65
N TYR A 142 7.70 -7.55 -24.36
CA TYR A 142 8.03 -8.73 -23.56
C TYR A 142 6.82 -9.62 -23.36
N LYS A 143 7.02 -10.92 -23.62
CA LYS A 143 5.97 -11.93 -23.49
C LYS A 143 6.43 -13.00 -22.52
N GLY A 144 5.63 -13.25 -21.51
CA GLY A 144 5.79 -14.33 -20.58
C GLY A 144 4.81 -15.47 -20.83
N VAL A 145 4.75 -16.39 -19.91
CA VAL A 145 3.88 -17.57 -19.96
C VAL A 145 2.71 -17.39 -18.96
N VAL A 146 1.48 -17.67 -19.42
CA VAL A 146 0.32 -17.77 -18.53
C VAL A 146 0.10 -19.24 -18.19
N GLU A 147 0.21 -19.56 -16.91
CA GLU A 147 -0.09 -20.88 -16.36
C GLU A 147 -1.41 -20.81 -15.59
N LYS A 148 -2.42 -21.52 -16.07
CA LYS A 148 -3.72 -21.60 -15.43
C LYS A 148 -3.74 -22.76 -14.43
N ILE A 149 -4.15 -22.47 -13.21
CA ILE A 149 -4.36 -23.48 -12.16
C ILE A 149 -5.84 -23.54 -11.81
N ASP A 150 -6.30 -24.73 -11.47
CA ASP A 150 -7.67 -24.91 -10.98
C ASP A 150 -7.74 -24.58 -9.49
N PRO A 151 -8.41 -23.47 -9.09
CA PRO A 151 -8.51 -23.10 -7.69
C PRO A 151 -9.28 -24.14 -6.83
N GLN A 152 -10.15 -24.95 -7.40
CA GLN A 152 -10.92 -25.95 -6.66
C GLN A 152 -10.01 -27.03 -6.05
N LEU A 153 -8.85 -27.29 -6.63
CA LEU A 153 -7.87 -28.23 -6.07
C LEU A 153 -7.26 -27.76 -4.75
N TYR A 154 -7.42 -26.48 -4.43
CA TYR A 154 -6.82 -25.83 -3.26
C TYR A 154 -7.85 -25.35 -2.23
N LEU A 155 -9.13 -25.44 -2.55
CA LEU A 155 -10.23 -24.99 -1.70
C LEU A 155 -10.92 -26.17 -1.04
N ASN A 156 -11.39 -25.95 0.19
CA ASN A 156 -12.26 -26.86 0.93
C ASN A 156 -13.53 -26.11 1.36
N ASP A 157 -14.51 -26.83 1.93
CA ASP A 157 -15.79 -26.26 2.34
C ASP A 157 -15.63 -25.16 3.41
N GLU A 158 -14.64 -25.27 4.28
CA GLU A 158 -14.35 -24.25 5.31
C GLU A 158 -13.89 -22.93 4.70
N ASP A 159 -13.16 -22.97 3.59
CA ASP A 159 -12.72 -21.79 2.87
C ASP A 159 -13.90 -21.01 2.26
N LEU A 160 -15.00 -21.69 2.00
CA LEU A 160 -16.22 -21.14 1.39
C LEU A 160 -17.35 -20.88 2.40
N ALA A 161 -17.10 -21.07 3.69
CA ALA A 161 -18.10 -20.94 4.75
C ALA A 161 -18.70 -19.53 4.90
N VAL A 162 -18.06 -18.50 4.36
CA VAL A 162 -18.54 -17.12 4.39
C VAL A 162 -18.98 -16.68 3.00
N GLU A 163 -20.22 -16.18 2.90
CA GLU A 163 -20.76 -15.57 1.69
C GLU A 163 -20.92 -14.06 1.86
N ILE A 164 -20.62 -13.29 0.81
CA ILE A 164 -20.87 -11.84 0.78
C ILE A 164 -22.27 -11.62 0.19
N ILE A 165 -23.21 -11.25 1.04
CA ILE A 165 -24.62 -11.04 0.65
C ILE A 165 -24.78 -9.71 -0.11
N ASN A 166 -24.09 -8.66 0.32
CA ASN A 166 -24.16 -7.34 -0.28
C ASN A 166 -22.81 -6.62 -0.21
N ARG A 167 -22.51 -5.80 -1.20
CA ARG A 167 -21.36 -4.90 -1.24
C ARG A 167 -21.83 -3.53 -1.64
N GLU A 168 -21.78 -2.60 -0.70
CA GLU A 168 -22.06 -1.19 -0.96
C GLU A 168 -20.73 -0.47 -1.23
N VAL A 169 -20.63 0.17 -2.39
CA VAL A 169 -19.49 1.00 -2.76
C VAL A 169 -19.95 2.44 -2.75
N GLU A 170 -19.41 3.25 -1.86
CA GLU A 170 -19.68 4.69 -1.85
C GLU A 170 -19.24 5.32 -3.17
N ALA A 171 -20.19 5.96 -3.88
CA ALA A 171 -19.98 6.54 -5.20
C ALA A 171 -19.02 7.75 -5.22
N HIS A 172 -18.69 8.32 -4.07
CA HIS A 172 -17.85 9.51 -3.91
C HIS A 172 -16.59 9.24 -3.10
N SER A 173 -15.67 8.46 -3.65
CA SER A 173 -14.33 8.41 -3.07
C SER A 173 -13.56 9.68 -3.46
N ILE A 174 -13.42 10.61 -2.52
CA ILE A 174 -12.48 11.72 -2.61
C ILE A 174 -11.08 11.11 -2.78
N ASN A 175 -10.53 11.18 -3.98
CA ASN A 175 -9.27 10.50 -4.29
C ASN A 175 -8.08 11.44 -4.10
N ILE A 176 -7.82 11.84 -2.85
CA ILE A 176 -6.64 12.67 -2.52
C ILE A 176 -5.32 11.92 -2.70
N LYS A 177 -5.36 10.57 -2.74
CA LYS A 177 -4.17 9.73 -2.82
C LYS A 177 -3.37 9.94 -4.11
N ASN A 178 -4.08 10.18 -5.22
CA ASN A 178 -3.49 10.36 -6.54
C ASN A 178 -3.40 11.83 -6.97
N ALA A 179 -3.77 12.77 -6.09
CA ALA A 179 -3.76 14.19 -6.40
C ALA A 179 -2.32 14.70 -6.60
N GLN A 180 -2.09 15.43 -7.70
CA GLN A 180 -0.79 16.05 -8.01
C GLN A 180 -0.53 17.29 -7.15
N ILE A 181 -1.59 17.98 -6.75
CA ILE A 181 -1.55 19.18 -5.92
C ILE A 181 -2.52 18.96 -4.76
N ILE A 182 -2.06 19.21 -3.54
CA ILE A 182 -2.89 19.13 -2.34
C ILE A 182 -2.78 20.43 -1.56
N VAL A 183 -3.94 21.01 -1.23
CA VAL A 183 -4.10 22.11 -0.29
C VAL A 183 -4.65 21.55 1.01
N SER A 184 -3.86 21.47 2.06
CA SER A 184 -4.24 20.83 3.30
C SER A 184 -4.46 21.82 4.43
N GLY A 185 -5.57 21.65 5.14
CA GLY A 185 -5.93 22.44 6.31
C GLY A 185 -5.67 21.73 7.63
N GLY A 186 -5.12 22.45 8.59
CA GLY A 186 -5.01 22.02 9.99
C GLY A 186 -6.08 22.66 10.88
N TYR A 187 -5.99 22.35 12.19
CA TYR A 187 -6.86 22.96 13.18
C TYR A 187 -6.76 24.50 13.21
N GLY A 188 -5.57 25.06 12.86
CA GLY A 188 -5.33 26.48 12.78
C GLY A 188 -6.12 27.23 11.69
N VAL A 189 -6.83 26.55 10.81
CA VAL A 189 -7.80 27.15 9.87
C VAL A 189 -9.04 27.69 10.62
N GLY A 190 -9.35 27.14 11.77
CA GLY A 190 -10.28 27.68 12.77
C GLY A 190 -11.74 27.28 12.59
N SER A 191 -12.25 27.10 11.38
CA SER A 191 -13.65 26.71 11.19
C SER A 191 -13.91 25.98 9.87
N LYS A 192 -15.10 25.36 9.76
CA LYS A 192 -15.59 24.72 8.52
C LYS A 192 -15.78 25.75 7.41
N GLU A 193 -16.24 26.94 7.72
CA GLU A 193 -16.42 28.03 6.76
C GLU A 193 -15.10 28.43 6.15
N ASN A 194 -14.03 28.53 6.95
CA ASN A 194 -12.70 28.83 6.46
C ASN A 194 -12.13 27.71 5.57
N PHE A 195 -12.52 26.45 5.82
CA PHE A 195 -12.17 25.34 4.92
C PHE A 195 -12.73 25.52 3.51
N SER A 196 -13.85 26.26 3.35
CA SER A 196 -14.39 26.60 2.05
C SER A 196 -13.40 27.39 1.19
N LEU A 197 -12.55 28.22 1.80
CA LEU A 197 -11.50 28.98 1.11
C LEU A 197 -10.42 28.05 0.57
N LEU A 198 -10.07 26.99 1.33
CA LEU A 198 -9.12 25.98 0.85
C LEU A 198 -9.68 25.21 -0.34
N HIS A 199 -10.96 24.87 -0.35
CA HIS A 199 -11.64 24.26 -1.49
C HIS A 199 -11.61 25.16 -2.72
N LYS A 200 -11.93 26.46 -2.58
CA LYS A 200 -11.85 27.43 -3.66
C LYS A 200 -10.43 27.55 -4.22
N TYR A 201 -9.45 27.64 -3.31
CA TYR A 201 -8.05 27.74 -3.73
C TYR A 201 -7.56 26.49 -4.42
N ALA A 202 -7.84 25.31 -3.87
CA ALA A 202 -7.49 24.03 -4.48
C ALA A 202 -8.11 23.88 -5.89
N SER A 203 -9.38 24.24 -6.05
CA SER A 203 -10.08 24.23 -7.35
C SER A 203 -9.41 25.15 -8.38
N LEU A 204 -8.96 26.35 -7.99
CA LEU A 204 -8.28 27.29 -8.89
C LEU A 204 -6.95 26.77 -9.44
N ILE A 205 -6.22 25.97 -8.63
CA ILE A 205 -4.91 25.42 -9.03
C ILE A 205 -4.97 23.97 -9.49
N GLY A 206 -6.20 23.42 -9.66
CA GLY A 206 -6.40 22.03 -10.08
C GLY A 206 -5.93 20.99 -9.04
N GLY A 207 -6.05 21.32 -7.76
CA GLY A 207 -5.65 20.47 -6.64
C GLY A 207 -6.85 19.93 -5.85
N GLU A 208 -6.56 19.02 -4.92
CA GLU A 208 -7.50 18.46 -3.95
C GLU A 208 -7.28 19.02 -2.55
N VAL A 209 -8.33 18.97 -1.71
CA VAL A 209 -8.25 19.42 -0.32
C VAL A 209 -7.97 18.23 0.59
N GLY A 210 -6.89 18.35 1.38
CA GLY A 210 -6.55 17.45 2.47
C GLY A 210 -6.75 18.08 3.85
N ALA A 211 -6.64 17.28 4.91
CA ALA A 211 -6.79 17.77 6.28
C ALA A 211 -5.92 17.00 7.27
N THR A 212 -5.60 17.64 8.39
CA THR A 212 -5.05 16.95 9.56
C THR A 212 -6.16 16.23 10.32
N ARG A 213 -5.80 15.22 11.13
CA ARG A 213 -6.75 14.54 12.02
C ARG A 213 -7.49 15.53 12.94
N ALA A 214 -6.79 16.49 13.52
CA ALA A 214 -7.40 17.47 14.41
C ALA A 214 -8.48 18.34 13.71
N ALA A 215 -8.32 18.65 12.44
CA ALA A 215 -9.33 19.37 11.66
C ALA A 215 -10.54 18.50 11.33
N VAL A 216 -10.32 17.21 11.06
CA VAL A 216 -11.40 16.22 10.85
C VAL A 216 -12.17 15.98 12.14
N ASP A 217 -11.47 15.73 13.25
CA ASP A 217 -12.09 15.51 14.57
C ASP A 217 -12.91 16.74 15.04
N ALA A 218 -12.50 17.96 14.62
CA ALA A 218 -13.25 19.19 14.86
C ALA A 218 -14.44 19.41 13.88
N GLY A 219 -14.66 18.50 12.93
CA GLY A 219 -15.75 18.57 11.97
C GLY A 219 -15.58 19.62 10.86
N PHE A 220 -14.35 20.10 10.62
CA PHE A 220 -14.11 21.11 9.58
C PHE A 220 -14.19 20.52 8.17
N THR A 221 -13.94 19.23 8.02
CA THR A 221 -14.02 18.52 6.74
C THR A 221 -14.26 17.01 6.96
N GLU A 222 -14.50 16.28 5.85
CA GLU A 222 -14.84 14.85 5.90
C GLU A 222 -13.61 13.98 6.28
N PRO A 223 -13.83 12.82 6.95
CA PRO A 223 -12.77 11.88 7.34
C PRO A 223 -11.93 11.36 6.16
N GLN A 224 -12.53 11.24 4.98
CA GLN A 224 -11.85 10.76 3.76
C GLN A 224 -10.72 11.69 3.29
N ARG A 225 -10.70 12.94 3.77
CA ARG A 225 -9.65 13.94 3.48
C ARG A 225 -8.49 13.90 4.47
N GLN A 226 -8.56 13.02 5.48
CA GLN A 226 -7.52 12.94 6.50
C GLN A 226 -6.20 12.43 5.92
N ILE A 227 -5.13 13.21 6.08
CA ILE A 227 -3.75 12.84 5.72
C ILE A 227 -2.96 12.63 7.01
N GLY A 228 -2.21 11.54 7.06
CA GLY A 228 -1.36 11.22 8.21
C GLY A 228 -1.20 9.73 8.45
N GLN A 229 -0.61 9.38 9.58
CA GLN A 229 -0.33 7.99 9.98
C GLN A 229 -1.60 7.12 10.05
N THR A 230 -2.72 7.71 10.47
CA THR A 230 -4.03 7.05 10.60
C THR A 230 -5.01 7.41 9.46
N GLY A 231 -4.56 8.20 8.50
CA GLY A 231 -5.31 8.60 7.32
C GLY A 231 -4.67 8.12 6.04
N VAL A 232 -4.92 8.85 4.97
CA VAL A 232 -4.37 8.56 3.65
C VAL A 232 -2.92 9.01 3.58
N THR A 233 -2.06 8.19 2.97
CA THR A 233 -0.70 8.59 2.57
C THR A 233 -0.75 9.15 1.15
N VAL A 234 -0.18 10.34 0.96
CA VAL A 234 -0.21 11.10 -0.29
C VAL A 234 1.19 11.42 -0.79
N ARG A 235 1.31 11.56 -2.12
CA ARG A 235 2.56 11.92 -2.80
C ARG A 235 2.32 12.98 -3.88
N PRO A 236 1.87 14.18 -3.51
CA PRO A 236 1.66 15.24 -4.47
C PRO A 236 3.00 15.82 -4.96
N LYS A 237 2.99 16.46 -6.12
CA LYS A 237 4.10 17.30 -6.57
C LYS A 237 4.19 18.59 -5.75
N LEU A 238 3.03 19.14 -5.37
CA LEU A 238 2.92 20.34 -4.56
C LEU A 238 1.99 20.07 -3.37
N TYR A 239 2.47 20.38 -2.17
CA TYR A 239 1.69 20.30 -0.93
C TYR A 239 1.67 21.67 -0.25
N VAL A 240 0.50 22.30 -0.17
CA VAL A 240 0.28 23.58 0.50
C VAL A 240 -0.34 23.31 1.87
N ALA A 241 0.37 23.67 2.94
CA ALA A 241 -0.07 23.44 4.32
C ALA A 241 -0.60 24.75 4.95
N CYS A 242 -1.85 24.80 5.31
CA CYS A 242 -2.53 25.95 5.91
C CYS A 242 -2.95 25.63 7.35
N GLY A 243 -2.43 26.37 8.33
CA GLY A 243 -2.78 26.18 9.74
C GLY A 243 -2.41 24.81 10.31
N ILE A 244 -1.31 24.21 9.79
CA ILE A 244 -0.82 22.89 10.19
C ILE A 244 0.45 23.04 11.01
N SER A 245 0.49 22.44 12.21
CA SER A 245 1.63 22.50 13.13
C SER A 245 2.85 21.67 12.71
N GLY A 246 2.68 20.77 11.72
CA GLY A 246 3.77 19.88 11.31
C GLY A 246 4.00 18.68 12.24
N ALA A 247 2.98 18.27 12.98
CA ALA A 247 3.05 17.09 13.84
C ALA A 247 3.53 15.85 13.05
N VAL A 248 4.37 15.04 13.70
CA VAL A 248 5.03 13.87 13.08
C VAL A 248 4.01 12.91 12.47
N GLN A 249 2.86 12.73 13.12
CA GLN A 249 1.78 11.87 12.66
C GLN A 249 1.18 12.33 11.33
N HIS A 250 1.06 13.65 11.12
CA HIS A 250 0.61 14.22 9.87
C HIS A 250 1.69 14.10 8.78
N CYS A 251 2.93 14.45 9.13
CA CYS A 251 4.06 14.37 8.20
C CYS A 251 4.36 12.94 7.73
N ALA A 252 4.03 11.92 8.53
CA ALA A 252 4.17 10.51 8.16
C ALA A 252 3.25 10.10 6.98
N GLY A 253 2.17 10.86 6.74
CA GLY A 253 1.29 10.67 5.58
C GLY A 253 1.71 11.42 4.33
N ILE A 254 2.85 12.13 4.34
CA ILE A 254 3.32 12.92 3.20
C ILE A 254 4.70 12.40 2.78
N ASP A 255 4.83 11.94 1.52
CA ASP A 255 6.13 11.50 1.01
C ASP A 255 7.14 12.66 0.98
N ARG A 256 8.39 12.37 1.34
CA ARG A 256 9.49 13.35 1.45
C ARG A 256 9.93 13.99 0.13
N LYS A 257 9.56 13.39 -1.00
CA LYS A 257 9.91 13.93 -2.34
C LYS A 257 8.98 15.04 -2.82
N SER A 258 7.95 15.39 -2.04
CA SER A 258 7.00 16.44 -2.39
C SER A 258 7.58 17.84 -2.09
N THR A 259 7.41 18.81 -2.99
CA THR A 259 7.68 20.21 -2.69
C THR A 259 6.65 20.73 -1.69
N ARG A 260 7.11 21.23 -0.54
CA ARG A 260 6.25 21.70 0.56
C ARG A 260 6.27 23.21 0.66
N LEU A 261 5.10 23.83 0.65
CA LEU A 261 4.89 25.21 1.02
C LEU A 261 4.13 25.26 2.34
N ASN A 262 4.73 25.82 3.38
CA ASN A 262 4.10 25.97 4.69
C ASN A 262 3.77 27.45 4.92
N SER A 263 2.49 27.78 5.01
CA SER A 263 2.01 29.08 5.47
C SER A 263 1.70 29.01 6.97
N SER A 264 2.73 29.10 7.82
CA SER A 264 2.58 29.17 9.27
C SER A 264 2.26 30.56 9.79
N HIS A 265 2.02 31.53 8.93
CA HIS A 265 1.73 32.90 9.34
C HIS A 265 0.23 33.11 9.52
N GLN A 266 -0.07 33.58 10.73
CA GLN A 266 -1.32 34.15 11.20
C GLN A 266 -2.12 34.80 10.08
N VAL A 267 -3.38 34.41 10.00
CA VAL A 267 -4.38 35.23 9.33
C VAL A 267 -4.36 36.57 10.04
N LEU A 268 -3.83 37.58 9.37
CA LEU A 268 -4.00 38.95 9.79
C LEU A 268 -5.51 39.23 9.76
N SER A 269 -6.00 39.60 10.92
CA SER A 269 -7.34 40.10 11.18
C SER A 269 -7.77 41.21 10.22
#